data_78b750c4ead397e1949ae5855774db0e
#
_entry.id   78b750c4ead397e1949ae5855774db0e
#
_cell.length_a   1.000
_cell.length_b   1.000
_cell.length_c   1.000
_cell.angle_alpha   90.00
_cell.angle_beta   90.00
_cell.angle_gamma   90.00
#
_symmetry.space_group_name_H-M   'P 1'
#
loop_
_entity.id
_entity.type
_entity.pdbx_description
1 polymer ?
#
loop_
_entity_poly.entity_id
_entity_poly.type
_entity_poly.pdbx_seq_one_letter_code
_entity_poly.pdbx_strand_id
1 'polypeptide(L)'
;ALGHLHRPQRTQKDSEKIQYSGSLMRYSFDEVNQKKGVIVGEMDGEGKVHTTFHEMVPRYQVRSMEGDFAVLMGDETEPSDDYLQIRLTDKEPVIDAMPKLRVKFPNTLGVEQDMGYREDEGSRDIHLEQMSDEDILKRFVHQFRDRDLSEEEEALSMAVWERVYRKENAQ
;
A
#
# COMPACT_ATOMS: atom_id res chain seq x y z
N ALA A 1 -0.26 -8.72 -32.09
CA ALA A 1 -0.03 -8.36 -30.68
C ALA A 1 -1.29 -7.71 -30.12
N LEU A 2 -1.59 -7.98 -28.86
CA LEU A 2 -2.71 -7.41 -28.13
C LEU A 2 -2.17 -6.47 -27.05
N GLY A 3 -2.81 -5.30 -26.86
CA GLY A 3 -2.61 -4.39 -25.75
C GLY A 3 -3.60 -4.66 -24.61
N HIS A 4 -3.70 -3.79 -23.63
CA HIS A 4 -4.59 -3.80 -22.48
C HIS A 4 -4.07 -4.59 -21.26
N LEU A 5 -3.67 -5.86 -21.39
CA LEU A 5 -3.14 -6.60 -20.25
C LEU A 5 -1.66 -6.31 -20.03
N HIS A 6 -1.31 -5.89 -18.83
CA HIS A 6 0.05 -5.50 -18.47
C HIS A 6 0.98 -6.69 -18.20
N ARG A 7 0.43 -7.88 -18.02
CA ARG A 7 1.20 -9.11 -17.88
C ARG A 7 1.40 -9.77 -19.23
N PRO A 8 2.65 -10.13 -19.64
CA PRO A 8 2.87 -10.91 -20.85
C PRO A 8 2.17 -12.26 -20.73
N GLN A 9 1.31 -12.60 -21.68
CA GLN A 9 0.60 -13.85 -21.65
C GLN A 9 0.05 -14.25 -23.01
N ARG A 10 -0.05 -15.56 -23.24
CA ARG A 10 -0.71 -16.13 -24.42
C ARG A 10 -2.19 -16.26 -24.17
N THR A 11 -3.01 -16.06 -25.20
CA THR A 11 -4.46 -16.27 -25.13
C THR A 11 -4.81 -17.76 -25.10
N GLN A 12 -3.96 -18.59 -25.70
CA GLN A 12 -4.06 -20.05 -25.70
C GLN A 12 -2.70 -20.64 -25.34
N LYS A 13 -2.71 -21.70 -24.52
CA LYS A 13 -1.51 -22.28 -23.91
C LYS A 13 -0.43 -22.71 -24.94
N ASP A 14 -0.88 -23.19 -26.08
CA ASP A 14 -0.01 -23.78 -27.12
C ASP A 14 0.09 -22.93 -28.39
N SER A 15 -0.38 -21.67 -28.36
CA SER A 15 -0.33 -20.78 -29.52
C SER A 15 0.53 -19.54 -29.28
N GLU A 16 1.51 -19.33 -30.13
CA GLU A 16 2.31 -18.10 -30.17
C GLU A 16 1.70 -17.01 -31.06
N LYS A 17 0.64 -17.35 -31.81
CA LYS A 17 0.06 -16.45 -32.80
C LYS A 17 -0.69 -15.27 -32.18
N ILE A 18 -1.33 -15.49 -31.00
CA ILE A 18 -2.14 -14.47 -30.34
C ILE A 18 -1.68 -14.34 -28.88
N GLN A 19 -1.05 -13.23 -28.57
CA GLN A 19 -0.52 -13.00 -27.23
C GLN A 19 -0.50 -11.51 -26.86
N TYR A 20 -0.52 -11.26 -25.56
CA TYR A 20 -0.26 -9.95 -24.97
C TYR A 20 1.22 -9.80 -24.72
N SER A 21 1.81 -8.72 -25.21
CA SER A 21 3.22 -8.37 -24.96
C SER A 21 3.46 -7.94 -23.52
N GLY A 22 2.42 -7.48 -22.84
CA GLY A 22 2.54 -6.84 -21.54
C GLY A 22 2.99 -5.39 -21.63
N SER A 23 3.30 -4.82 -20.48
CA SER A 23 3.85 -3.46 -20.37
C SER A 23 5.37 -3.49 -20.17
N LEU A 24 6.04 -2.40 -20.55
CA LEU A 24 7.50 -2.27 -20.42
C LEU A 24 7.94 -2.11 -18.95
N MET A 25 7.07 -1.56 -18.12
CA MET A 25 7.33 -1.30 -16.71
C MET A 25 6.09 -1.67 -15.87
N ARG A 26 6.27 -1.73 -14.56
CA ARG A 26 5.18 -1.90 -13.61
C ARG A 26 4.46 -0.57 -13.42
N TYR A 27 3.14 -0.58 -13.46
CA TYR A 27 2.28 0.59 -13.26
C TYR A 27 1.53 0.57 -11.93
N SER A 28 1.55 -0.56 -11.22
CA SER A 28 0.94 -0.71 -9.90
C SER A 28 1.75 -1.64 -9.01
N PHE A 29 1.50 -1.59 -7.71
CA PHE A 29 2.13 -2.48 -6.74
C PHE A 29 1.63 -3.93 -6.84
N ASP A 30 0.47 -4.18 -7.45
CA ASP A 30 0.00 -5.55 -7.75
C ASP A 30 0.87 -6.25 -8.79
N GLU A 31 1.68 -5.49 -9.51
CA GLU A 31 2.54 -6.00 -10.56
C GLU A 31 3.98 -6.28 -10.12
N VAL A 32 4.31 -6.11 -8.83
CA VAL A 32 5.70 -6.23 -8.31
C VAL A 32 6.35 -7.58 -8.62
N ASN A 33 5.55 -8.64 -8.69
CA ASN A 33 6.00 -10.00 -8.99
C ASN A 33 5.96 -10.34 -10.49
N GLN A 34 5.61 -9.38 -11.36
CA GLN A 34 5.54 -9.62 -12.80
C GLN A 34 6.86 -9.25 -13.46
N LYS A 35 7.32 -10.13 -14.38
CA LYS A 35 8.40 -9.80 -15.31
C LYS A 35 7.87 -8.88 -16.40
N LYS A 36 8.61 -7.82 -16.69
CA LYS A 36 8.29 -6.82 -17.71
C LYS A 36 9.31 -6.87 -18.82
N GLY A 37 8.87 -6.58 -20.06
CA GLY A 37 9.79 -6.67 -21.18
C GLY A 37 9.09 -6.59 -22.53
N VAL A 38 9.78 -7.02 -23.54
CA VAL A 38 9.31 -7.07 -24.93
C VAL A 38 9.28 -8.50 -25.46
N ILE A 39 8.39 -8.74 -26.38
CA ILE A 39 8.33 -9.99 -27.13
C ILE A 39 8.86 -9.70 -28.55
N VAL A 40 9.92 -10.39 -28.94
CA VAL A 40 10.41 -10.38 -30.30
C VAL A 40 9.83 -11.60 -31.01
N GLY A 41 9.21 -11.38 -32.16
CA GLY A 41 8.62 -12.44 -32.98
C GLY A 41 9.30 -12.53 -34.33
N GLU A 42 9.60 -13.76 -34.77
CA GLU A 42 10.09 -14.08 -36.09
C GLU A 42 9.07 -14.96 -36.79
N MET A 43 8.82 -14.72 -38.06
CA MET A 43 7.94 -15.54 -38.90
C MET A 43 8.73 -16.08 -40.09
N ASP A 44 8.70 -17.40 -40.25
CA ASP A 44 9.35 -18.06 -41.37
C ASP A 44 8.52 -17.96 -42.67
N GLY A 45 9.11 -18.48 -43.77
CA GLY A 45 8.47 -18.45 -45.08
C GLY A 45 7.20 -19.32 -45.21
N GLU A 46 6.94 -20.19 -44.22
CA GLU A 46 5.75 -21.01 -44.14
C GLU A 46 4.66 -20.39 -43.23
N GLY A 47 4.93 -19.21 -42.66
CA GLY A 47 4.01 -18.48 -41.77
C GLY A 47 4.02 -19.00 -40.34
N LYS A 48 5.02 -19.78 -39.94
CA LYS A 48 5.17 -20.20 -38.55
C LYS A 48 5.85 -19.10 -37.75
N VAL A 49 5.29 -18.79 -36.58
CA VAL A 49 5.76 -17.72 -35.71
C VAL A 49 6.51 -18.32 -34.52
N HIS A 50 7.67 -17.78 -34.23
CA HIS A 50 8.46 -18.04 -33.04
C HIS A 50 8.60 -16.76 -32.24
N THR A 51 8.40 -16.83 -30.92
CA THR A 51 8.47 -15.66 -30.07
C THR A 51 9.41 -15.86 -28.89
N THR A 52 10.19 -14.83 -28.60
CA THR A 52 11.11 -14.79 -27.46
C THR A 52 10.81 -13.58 -26.59
N PHE A 53 10.66 -13.82 -25.28
CA PHE A 53 10.49 -12.75 -24.31
C PHE A 53 11.86 -12.25 -23.84
N HIS A 54 12.07 -10.94 -23.95
CA HIS A 54 13.26 -10.25 -23.44
C HIS A 54 12.87 -9.40 -22.25
N GLU A 55 13.33 -9.79 -21.06
CA GLU A 55 13.09 -9.06 -19.84
C GLU A 55 13.81 -7.71 -19.85
N MET A 56 13.12 -6.65 -19.47
CA MET A 56 13.67 -5.32 -19.31
C MET A 56 13.65 -4.95 -17.83
N VAL A 57 14.81 -4.50 -17.34
CA VAL A 57 14.93 -4.03 -15.96
C VAL A 57 14.97 -2.49 -15.99
N PRO A 58 13.96 -1.79 -15.46
CA PRO A 58 13.96 -0.34 -15.41
C PRO A 58 15.01 0.16 -14.42
N ARG A 59 15.47 1.40 -14.61
CA ARG A 59 16.42 2.07 -13.70
C ARG A 59 15.89 2.13 -12.27
N TYR A 60 14.60 2.46 -12.10
CA TYR A 60 13.88 2.47 -10.85
C TYR A 60 12.75 1.46 -10.92
N GLN A 61 12.68 0.59 -9.95
CA GLN A 61 11.66 -0.44 -9.90
C GLN A 61 10.47 -0.01 -9.05
N VAL A 62 9.31 -0.61 -9.28
CA VAL A 62 8.17 -0.55 -8.37
C VAL A 62 8.27 -1.76 -7.46
N ARG A 63 8.40 -1.53 -6.16
CA ARG A 63 8.57 -2.59 -5.14
C ARG A 63 7.73 -2.30 -3.90
N SER A 64 7.36 -3.35 -3.19
CA SER A 64 6.83 -3.26 -1.84
C SER A 64 7.92 -3.61 -0.83
N MET A 65 7.97 -2.89 0.29
CA MET A 65 8.83 -3.16 1.43
C MET A 65 7.95 -3.29 2.68
N GLU A 66 8.36 -4.15 3.61
CA GLU A 66 7.66 -4.37 4.86
C GLU A 66 8.65 -4.45 6.01
N GLY A 67 8.33 -3.84 7.14
CA GLY A 67 9.16 -3.89 8.34
C GLY A 67 8.84 -2.78 9.33
N ASP A 68 9.43 -2.89 10.51
CA ASP A 68 9.33 -1.85 11.54
C ASP A 68 10.06 -0.57 11.10
N PHE A 69 9.50 0.56 11.42
CA PHE A 69 10.04 1.87 11.05
C PHE A 69 11.52 2.03 11.44
N ALA A 70 11.87 1.62 12.66
CA ALA A 70 13.25 1.71 13.15
C ALA A 70 14.21 0.84 12.33
N VAL A 71 13.78 -0.35 11.89
CA VAL A 71 14.58 -1.25 11.06
C VAL A 71 14.75 -0.66 9.65
N LEU A 72 13.67 -0.16 9.06
CA LEU A 72 13.71 0.45 7.72
C LEU A 72 14.59 1.70 7.69
N MET A 73 14.61 2.49 8.75
CA MET A 73 15.45 3.70 8.88
C MET A 73 16.85 3.41 9.37
N GLY A 74 17.12 2.22 9.91
CA GLY A 74 18.43 1.81 10.43
C GLY A 74 19.48 1.58 9.34
N ASP A 75 20.74 1.55 9.74
CA ASP A 75 21.90 1.48 8.81
C ASP A 75 21.97 0.16 8.03
N GLU A 76 21.33 -0.90 8.52
CA GLU A 76 21.30 -2.22 7.85
C GLU A 76 20.40 -2.25 6.60
N THR A 77 19.49 -1.29 6.48
CA THR A 77 18.64 -1.17 5.30
C THR A 77 19.24 -0.16 4.32
N GLU A 78 19.60 -0.59 3.13
CA GLU A 78 20.19 0.28 2.11
C GLU A 78 19.16 1.30 1.58
N PRO A 79 19.56 2.57 1.36
CA PRO A 79 18.74 3.57 0.67
C PRO A 79 18.33 3.09 -0.74
N SER A 80 17.19 3.54 -1.22
CA SER A 80 16.72 3.17 -2.56
C SER A 80 15.94 4.31 -3.22
N ASP A 81 16.23 4.54 -4.49
CA ASP A 81 15.48 5.46 -5.36
C ASP A 81 14.31 4.77 -6.09
N ASP A 82 14.02 3.51 -5.78
CA ASP A 82 12.87 2.80 -6.34
C ASP A 82 11.54 3.41 -5.87
N TYR A 83 10.49 3.21 -6.65
CA TYR A 83 9.13 3.58 -6.26
C TYR A 83 8.59 2.56 -5.26
N LEU A 84 8.39 2.99 -4.02
CA LEU A 84 8.10 2.11 -2.91
C LEU A 84 6.68 2.31 -2.36
N GLN A 85 6.02 1.19 -2.09
CA GLN A 85 4.94 1.07 -1.12
C GLN A 85 5.52 0.41 0.12
N ILE A 86 5.44 1.09 1.26
CA ILE A 86 6.02 0.62 2.51
C ILE A 86 4.90 0.25 3.46
N ARG A 87 4.93 -0.99 3.95
CA ARG A 87 4.03 -1.46 5.01
C ARG A 87 4.80 -1.49 6.32
N LEU A 88 4.38 -0.66 7.26
CA LEU A 88 4.94 -0.64 8.60
C LEU A 88 4.30 -1.71 9.47
N THR A 89 5.13 -2.44 10.21
CA THR A 89 4.72 -3.51 11.15
C THR A 89 4.75 -3.05 12.60
N ASP A 90 5.02 -1.77 12.84
CA ASP A 90 5.03 -1.18 14.17
C ASP A 90 3.66 -1.33 14.83
N LYS A 91 3.66 -1.70 16.11
CA LYS A 91 2.42 -1.86 16.91
C LYS A 91 1.78 -0.52 17.26
N GLU A 92 2.59 0.54 17.35
CA GLU A 92 2.15 1.89 17.65
C GLU A 92 2.19 2.76 16.40
N PRO A 93 1.26 3.70 16.23
CA PRO A 93 1.25 4.62 15.09
C PRO A 93 2.54 5.41 14.96
N VAL A 94 3.18 5.35 13.81
CA VAL A 94 4.37 6.16 13.51
C VAL A 94 3.92 7.52 13.00
N ILE A 95 4.07 8.54 13.83
CA ILE A 95 3.71 9.92 13.47
C ILE A 95 4.64 10.43 12.37
N ASP A 96 4.05 11.05 11.34
CA ASP A 96 4.79 11.59 10.18
C ASP A 96 5.69 10.55 9.48
N ALA A 97 5.21 9.31 9.36
CA ALA A 97 5.96 8.20 8.75
C ALA A 97 6.42 8.54 7.32
N MET A 98 5.51 9.04 6.47
CA MET A 98 5.81 9.34 5.06
C MET A 98 6.97 10.33 4.89
N PRO A 99 6.96 11.54 5.47
CA PRO A 99 8.08 12.49 5.32
C PRO A 99 9.38 11.94 5.88
N LYS A 100 9.34 11.18 6.98
CA LYS A 100 10.53 10.56 7.57
C LYS A 100 11.13 9.48 6.67
N LEU A 101 10.30 8.60 6.13
CA LEU A 101 10.74 7.54 5.20
C LEU A 101 11.32 8.13 3.91
N ARG A 102 10.79 9.24 3.41
CA ARG A 102 11.29 9.91 2.20
C ARG A 102 12.70 10.49 2.35
N VAL A 103 13.21 10.64 3.55
CA VAL A 103 14.63 11.02 3.76
C VAL A 103 15.56 9.94 3.22
N LYS A 104 15.21 8.68 3.38
CA LYS A 104 15.99 7.52 2.94
C LYS A 104 15.49 6.89 1.65
N PHE A 105 14.19 6.97 1.40
CA PHE A 105 13.47 6.42 0.26
C PHE A 105 12.67 7.52 -0.43
N PRO A 106 13.32 8.40 -1.21
CA PRO A 106 12.70 9.64 -1.71
C PRO A 106 11.47 9.41 -2.59
N ASN A 107 11.41 8.27 -3.29
CA ASN A 107 10.32 7.89 -4.18
C ASN A 107 9.27 6.98 -3.50
N THR A 108 9.09 7.09 -2.18
CA THR A 108 7.99 6.43 -1.49
C THR A 108 6.66 7.03 -1.94
N LEU A 109 5.78 6.19 -2.52
CA LEU A 109 4.48 6.57 -3.06
C LEU A 109 3.34 6.31 -2.05
N GLY A 110 3.48 5.29 -1.21
CA GLY A 110 2.48 4.94 -0.20
C GLY A 110 3.12 4.38 1.06
N VAL A 111 2.50 4.68 2.20
CA VAL A 111 2.81 4.07 3.49
C VAL A 111 1.51 3.51 4.04
N GLU A 112 1.53 2.24 4.33
CA GLU A 112 0.46 1.53 5.04
C GLU A 112 1.02 1.13 6.39
N GLN A 113 0.22 1.25 7.43
CA GLN A 113 0.56 0.69 8.72
C GLN A 113 -0.53 -0.30 9.11
N ASP A 114 -0.11 -1.55 9.32
CA ASP A 114 -1.00 -2.57 9.86
C ASP A 114 -1.17 -2.32 11.35
N MET A 115 -2.18 -1.54 11.67
CA MET A 115 -2.49 -1.19 13.06
C MET A 115 -3.18 -2.33 13.80
N GLY A 116 -3.05 -3.57 13.27
CA GLY A 116 -3.60 -4.75 13.91
C GLY A 116 -5.09 -4.62 14.18
N TYR A 117 -5.87 -4.12 13.19
CA TYR A 117 -7.31 -4.23 13.26
C TYR A 117 -7.64 -5.72 13.42
N ARG A 118 -7.75 -6.17 14.65
CA ARG A 118 -8.53 -7.37 14.91
C ARG A 118 -9.94 -6.99 14.44
N GLU A 119 -10.33 -7.53 13.30
CA GLU A 119 -11.75 -7.67 13.01
C GLU A 119 -12.31 -8.50 14.16
N ASP A 120 -12.70 -7.84 15.24
CA ASP A 120 -13.57 -8.44 16.22
C ASP A 120 -14.81 -8.86 15.44
N GLU A 121 -15.06 -10.15 15.35
CA GLU A 121 -16.24 -10.69 14.67
C GLU A 121 -17.57 -10.12 15.24
N GLY A 122 -17.49 -9.39 16.37
CA GLY A 122 -18.57 -8.61 16.96
C GLY A 122 -18.81 -7.21 16.37
N SER A 123 -17.95 -6.74 15.44
CA SER A 123 -17.97 -5.33 14.97
C SER A 123 -18.92 -5.06 13.80
N ARG A 124 -19.62 -6.08 13.27
CA ARG A 124 -20.46 -5.95 12.06
C ARG A 124 -21.79 -5.21 12.27
N ASP A 125 -22.21 -4.95 13.50
CA ASP A 125 -23.51 -4.31 13.82
C ASP A 125 -23.35 -3.06 14.72
N ILE A 126 -22.32 -2.25 14.51
CA ILE A 126 -22.19 -1.03 15.28
C ILE A 126 -23.00 0.06 14.59
N HIS A 127 -24.15 0.39 15.14
CA HIS A 127 -24.89 1.59 14.79
C HIS A 127 -24.17 2.83 15.35
N LEU A 128 -23.09 3.27 14.67
CA LEU A 128 -22.36 4.50 15.03
C LEU A 128 -23.28 5.73 15.13
N GLU A 129 -24.39 5.73 14.38
CA GLU A 129 -25.40 6.78 14.37
C GLU A 129 -26.15 6.92 15.73
N GLN A 130 -26.05 5.92 16.60
CA GLN A 130 -26.74 5.92 17.91
C GLN A 130 -25.78 6.12 19.08
N MET A 131 -24.48 6.22 18.82
CA MET A 131 -23.45 6.42 19.84
C MET A 131 -23.15 7.90 20.05
N SER A 132 -22.87 8.28 21.29
CA SER A 132 -22.34 9.62 21.57
C SER A 132 -20.89 9.74 21.06
N ASP A 133 -20.47 10.97 20.75
CA ASP A 133 -19.08 11.24 20.35
C ASP A 133 -18.06 10.77 21.39
N GLU A 134 -18.44 10.85 22.67
CA GLU A 134 -17.67 10.36 23.82
C GLU A 134 -17.51 8.84 23.78
N ASP A 135 -18.57 8.10 23.51
CA ASP A 135 -18.53 6.64 23.41
C ASP A 135 -17.69 6.19 22.22
N ILE A 136 -17.78 6.89 21.10
CA ILE A 136 -16.96 6.65 19.90
C ILE A 136 -15.48 6.83 20.25
N LEU A 137 -15.13 7.93 20.96
CA LEU A 137 -13.76 8.21 21.36
C LEU A 137 -13.21 7.16 22.35
N LYS A 138 -13.98 6.80 23.36
CA LYS A 138 -13.62 5.74 24.34
C LYS A 138 -13.34 4.41 23.63
N ARG A 139 -14.23 4.03 22.74
CA ARG A 139 -14.09 2.79 21.97
C ARG A 139 -12.89 2.83 21.05
N PHE A 140 -12.65 3.95 20.37
CA PHE A 140 -11.46 4.13 19.54
C PHE A 140 -10.19 3.94 20.36
N VAL A 141 -10.06 4.59 21.51
CA VAL A 141 -8.86 4.46 22.34
C VAL A 141 -8.70 3.05 22.88
N HIS A 142 -9.79 2.43 23.35
CA HIS A 142 -9.75 1.02 23.79
C HIS A 142 -9.26 0.09 22.68
N GLN A 143 -9.77 0.26 21.45
CA GLN A 143 -9.39 -0.56 20.30
C GLN A 143 -7.90 -0.40 19.91
N PHE A 144 -7.35 0.82 20.02
CA PHE A 144 -5.96 1.09 19.60
C PHE A 144 -4.91 0.87 20.68
N ARG A 145 -5.29 1.05 21.96
CA ARG A 145 -4.34 0.98 23.08
C ARG A 145 -4.55 -0.22 23.97
N ASP A 146 -5.56 -1.03 23.71
CA ASP A 146 -5.97 -2.18 24.53
C ASP A 146 -6.17 -1.79 26.02
N ARG A 147 -6.57 -0.54 26.27
CA ARG A 147 -6.90 0.00 27.59
C ARG A 147 -7.93 1.14 27.49
N ASP A 148 -8.63 1.37 28.56
CA ASP A 148 -9.55 2.52 28.69
C ASP A 148 -8.79 3.83 28.89
N LEU A 149 -9.46 4.95 28.60
CA LEU A 149 -9.00 6.30 28.96
C LEU A 149 -8.95 6.43 30.49
N SER A 150 -7.90 7.09 31.00
CA SER A 150 -7.92 7.57 32.38
C SER A 150 -8.85 8.76 32.52
N GLU A 151 -9.31 9.06 33.75
CA GLU A 151 -10.17 10.23 34.03
C GLU A 151 -9.55 11.54 33.52
N GLU A 152 -8.23 11.69 33.62
CA GLU A 152 -7.51 12.87 33.13
C GLU A 152 -7.49 12.95 31.61
N GLU A 153 -7.26 11.81 30.94
CA GLU A 153 -7.26 11.71 29.47
C GLU A 153 -8.67 11.97 28.91
N GLU A 154 -9.70 11.47 29.58
CA GLU A 154 -11.10 11.69 29.22
C GLU A 154 -11.47 13.18 29.34
N ALA A 155 -11.16 13.81 30.47
CA ALA A 155 -11.40 15.23 30.68
C ALA A 155 -10.68 16.13 29.66
N LEU A 156 -9.41 15.79 29.35
CA LEU A 156 -8.64 16.52 28.35
C LEU A 156 -9.22 16.36 26.94
N SER A 157 -9.60 15.15 26.59
CA SER A 157 -10.18 14.84 25.28
C SER A 157 -11.50 15.59 25.06
N MET A 158 -12.37 15.61 26.07
CA MET A 158 -13.63 16.35 26.03
C MET A 158 -13.41 17.86 25.93
N ALA A 159 -12.46 18.42 26.67
CA ALA A 159 -12.12 19.83 26.58
C ALA A 159 -11.61 20.24 25.18
N VAL A 160 -10.80 19.38 24.53
CA VAL A 160 -10.35 19.60 23.15
C VAL A 160 -11.52 19.50 22.18
N TRP A 161 -12.36 18.48 22.32
CA TRP A 161 -13.55 18.27 21.48
C TRP A 161 -14.49 19.49 21.51
N GLU A 162 -14.88 19.97 22.70
CA GLU A 162 -15.71 21.15 22.83
C GLU A 162 -15.11 22.38 22.16
N ARG A 163 -13.82 22.56 22.28
CA ARG A 163 -13.11 23.69 21.65
C ARG A 163 -13.14 23.64 20.13
N VAL A 164 -13.02 22.45 19.54
CA VAL A 164 -13.07 22.24 18.07
C VAL A 164 -14.51 22.42 17.58
N TYR A 165 -15.46 21.78 18.24
CA TYR A 165 -16.87 21.83 17.87
C TYR A 165 -17.47 23.25 17.94
N ARG A 166 -17.08 24.03 18.94
CA ARG A 166 -17.48 25.46 19.03
C ARG A 166 -16.89 26.32 17.91
N LYS A 167 -15.70 25.98 17.42
CA LYS A 167 -15.07 26.70 16.29
C LYS A 167 -15.77 26.43 14.97
N GLU A 168 -16.18 25.20 14.73
CA GLU A 168 -16.87 24.81 13.48
C GLU A 168 -18.30 25.37 13.41
N ASN A 169 -19.01 25.49 14.55
CA ASN A 169 -20.36 26.02 14.58
C ASN A 169 -20.41 27.55 14.73
N ALA A 170 -19.28 28.25 14.77
CA ALA A 170 -19.19 29.71 14.87
C ALA A 170 -18.87 30.39 13.52
N GLN A 171 -18.86 29.64 12.42
CA GLN A 171 -18.78 30.13 11.05
C GLN A 171 -20.11 29.95 10.33
#